data_e70524e1c3987d6a7eaf6a238a9f29ff
#
_entry.id   e70524e1c3987d6a7eaf6a238a9f29ff
#
_cell.length_a   1.000
_cell.length_b   1.000
_cell.length_c   1.000
_cell.angle_alpha   90.00
_cell.angle_beta   90.00
_cell.angle_gamma   90.00
#
_symmetry.space_group_name_H-M   'P 1'
#
loop_
_entity.id
_entity.type
_entity.pdbx_description
1 polymer ?
#
loop_
_entity_poly.entity_id
_entity_poly.type
_entity_poly.pdbx_seq_one_letter_code
_entity_poly.pdbx_strand_id
1 'polypeptide(L)'
;MAGFHDRDRALFPIRSISAIVQIFKNQLENSAEPDLALLSILIGAVENSLTCNRVFTPQENAVYDEPKLPPVEYHIAEALYTKFHAVIKGAVDLTVYDTKYATRELVKKVSDVIWNSLTRSYYKDRAHLQSLYSYLTANKLDCYGVAFAVVAGCQVLGFKDVHLAMSEDHAWVVYGEDGTETAEVTWHGMWVKS
;
A
#
# COMPACT_ATOMS: atom_id res chain seq x y z
N MET A 1 -0.84 4.71 -17.46
CA MET A 1 -0.68 5.75 -16.45
C MET A 1 -1.00 5.15 -15.08
N ALA A 2 -0.20 5.47 -14.07
CA ALA A 2 -0.53 5.09 -12.69
C ALA A 2 -1.81 5.80 -12.23
N GLY A 3 -2.51 5.21 -11.30
CA GLY A 3 -3.73 5.76 -10.71
C GLY A 3 -5.01 5.08 -11.18
N PHE A 4 -6.13 5.70 -10.84
CA PHE A 4 -7.46 5.20 -11.20
C PHE A 4 -7.75 5.35 -12.68
N HIS A 5 -8.05 4.26 -13.36
CA HIS A 5 -8.57 4.27 -14.72
C HIS A 5 -10.10 4.51 -14.72
N ASP A 6 -10.66 4.93 -15.86
CA ASP A 6 -12.10 5.16 -15.96
C ASP A 6 -12.95 3.91 -15.64
N ARG A 7 -12.45 2.72 -16.02
CA ARG A 7 -13.09 1.43 -15.66
C ARG A 7 -13.08 1.18 -14.15
N ASP A 8 -12.02 1.60 -13.44
CA ASP A 8 -11.93 1.45 -11.99
C ASP A 8 -12.92 2.39 -11.30
N ARG A 9 -13.01 3.64 -11.79
CA ARG A 9 -13.96 4.64 -11.27
C ARG A 9 -15.42 4.19 -11.43
N ALA A 10 -15.74 3.51 -12.53
CA ALA A 10 -17.09 3.01 -12.79
C ALA A 10 -17.56 1.93 -11.79
N LEU A 11 -16.63 1.31 -11.04
CA LEU A 11 -16.94 0.30 -10.03
C LEU A 11 -17.26 0.89 -8.65
N PHE A 12 -17.10 2.20 -8.49
CA PHE A 12 -17.43 2.88 -7.22
C PHE A 12 -18.90 3.32 -7.16
N PRO A 13 -19.49 3.37 -5.96
CA PRO A 13 -18.93 2.93 -4.69
C PRO A 13 -18.72 1.42 -4.63
N ILE A 14 -17.59 0.95 -4.06
CA ILE A 14 -17.33 -0.48 -3.91
C ILE A 14 -18.24 -1.03 -2.82
N ARG A 15 -19.11 -1.99 -3.19
CA ARG A 15 -20.11 -2.62 -2.31
C ARG A 15 -19.99 -4.13 -2.22
N SER A 16 -19.06 -4.73 -2.97
CA SER A 16 -18.91 -6.17 -3.06
C SER A 16 -17.45 -6.59 -3.25
N ILE A 17 -17.16 -7.83 -2.92
CA ILE A 17 -15.83 -8.42 -3.16
C ILE A 17 -15.58 -8.52 -4.67
N SER A 18 -16.59 -8.83 -5.47
CA SER A 18 -16.45 -8.88 -6.93
C SER A 18 -15.96 -7.56 -7.52
N ALA A 19 -16.43 -6.43 -7.01
CA ALA A 19 -16.01 -5.12 -7.48
C ALA A 19 -14.52 -4.86 -7.20
N ILE A 20 -14.03 -5.17 -5.98
CA ILE A 20 -12.59 -5.01 -5.67
C ILE A 20 -11.73 -5.99 -6.49
N VAL A 21 -12.17 -7.23 -6.67
CA VAL A 21 -11.48 -8.21 -7.52
C VAL A 21 -11.38 -7.70 -8.97
N GLN A 22 -12.44 -7.05 -9.47
CA GLN A 22 -12.42 -6.50 -10.83
C GLN A 22 -11.41 -5.34 -10.96
N ILE A 23 -11.27 -4.49 -9.95
CA ILE A 23 -10.25 -3.43 -9.96
C ILE A 23 -8.84 -4.05 -9.99
N PHE A 24 -8.56 -5.07 -9.19
CA PHE A 24 -7.28 -5.78 -9.24
C PHE A 24 -7.00 -6.35 -10.63
N LYS A 25 -7.98 -7.01 -11.25
CA LYS A 25 -7.86 -7.52 -12.63
C LYS A 25 -7.57 -6.40 -13.62
N ASN A 26 -8.30 -5.30 -13.55
CA ASN A 26 -8.10 -4.15 -14.43
C ASN A 26 -6.67 -3.61 -14.33
N GLN A 27 -6.13 -3.50 -13.11
CA GLN A 27 -4.76 -3.01 -12.88
C GLN A 27 -3.71 -3.99 -13.43
N LEU A 28 -3.89 -5.30 -13.23
CA LEU A 28 -2.98 -6.33 -13.71
C LEU A 28 -3.02 -6.50 -15.24
N GLU A 29 -4.19 -6.33 -15.86
CA GLU A 29 -4.33 -6.45 -17.32
C GLU A 29 -3.73 -5.25 -18.09
N ASN A 30 -3.70 -4.08 -17.48
CA ASN A 30 -3.31 -2.85 -18.17
C ASN A 30 -1.87 -2.41 -17.90
N SER A 31 -1.18 -3.06 -16.98
CA SER A 31 0.18 -2.71 -16.63
C SER A 31 0.97 -3.95 -16.25
N ALA A 32 2.22 -4.02 -16.73
CA ALA A 32 3.17 -5.02 -16.24
C ALA A 32 3.45 -4.85 -14.73
N GLU A 33 3.25 -3.63 -14.22
CA GLU A 33 3.38 -3.29 -12.82
C GLU A 33 2.12 -2.56 -12.35
N PRO A 34 1.27 -3.22 -11.55
CA PRO A 34 0.08 -2.60 -11.00
C PRO A 34 0.45 -1.47 -10.04
N ASP A 35 -0.44 -0.51 -9.86
CA ASP A 35 -0.26 0.57 -8.89
C ASP A 35 -0.42 0.06 -7.46
N LEU A 36 0.71 -0.14 -6.80
CA LEU A 36 0.76 -0.73 -5.45
C LEU A 36 0.08 0.15 -4.41
N ALA A 37 0.25 1.46 -4.50
CA ALA A 37 -0.38 2.39 -3.57
C ALA A 37 -1.91 2.34 -3.68
N LEU A 38 -2.43 2.37 -4.91
CA LEU A 38 -3.86 2.28 -5.17
C LEU A 38 -4.45 0.98 -4.62
N LEU A 39 -3.85 -0.16 -4.96
CA LEU A 39 -4.36 -1.46 -4.55
C LEU A 39 -4.30 -1.66 -3.04
N SER A 40 -3.23 -1.22 -2.38
CA SER A 40 -3.11 -1.30 -0.92
C SER A 40 -4.12 -0.42 -0.18
N ILE A 41 -4.39 0.78 -0.70
CA ILE A 41 -5.41 1.66 -0.12
C ILE A 41 -6.79 1.04 -0.26
N LEU A 42 -7.12 0.49 -1.42
CA LEU A 42 -8.44 -0.10 -1.67
C LEU A 42 -8.69 -1.34 -0.85
N ILE A 43 -7.72 -2.28 -0.79
CA ILE A 43 -7.92 -3.49 0.02
C ILE A 43 -8.01 -3.16 1.50
N GLY A 44 -7.24 -2.21 1.99
CA GLY A 44 -7.33 -1.74 3.37
C GLY A 44 -8.65 -1.04 3.69
N ALA A 45 -9.20 -0.25 2.76
CA ALA A 45 -10.51 0.38 2.92
C ALA A 45 -11.65 -0.65 2.98
N VAL A 46 -11.59 -1.68 2.12
CA VAL A 46 -12.54 -2.81 2.15
C VAL A 46 -12.41 -3.60 3.46
N GLU A 47 -11.19 -3.91 3.88
CA GLU A 47 -10.93 -4.60 5.16
C GLU A 47 -11.48 -3.80 6.34
N ASN A 48 -11.24 -2.49 6.38
CA ASN A 48 -11.80 -1.61 7.40
C ASN A 48 -13.34 -1.59 7.38
N SER A 49 -13.93 -1.55 6.19
CA SER A 49 -15.37 -1.61 6.01
C SER A 49 -15.98 -2.90 6.59
N LEU A 50 -15.31 -4.03 6.36
CA LEU A 50 -15.72 -5.35 6.87
C LEU A 50 -15.57 -5.49 8.38
N THR A 51 -14.57 -4.85 8.97
CA THR A 51 -14.22 -5.04 10.39
C THR A 51 -14.87 -4.03 11.33
N CYS A 52 -15.07 -2.80 10.89
CA CYS A 52 -15.60 -1.72 11.72
C CYS A 52 -17.14 -1.69 11.78
N ASN A 53 -17.81 -2.14 10.74
CA ASN A 53 -19.26 -2.10 10.60
C ASN A 53 -19.90 -3.50 10.74
N ARG A 54 -19.68 -4.17 11.85
CA ARG A 54 -20.22 -5.50 12.13
C ARG A 54 -21.74 -5.52 12.38
N VAL A 55 -22.53 -4.88 11.55
CA VAL A 55 -23.98 -5.09 11.51
C VAL A 55 -24.26 -6.14 10.45
N PHE A 56 -24.04 -7.40 10.79
CA PHE A 56 -24.64 -8.50 10.04
C PHE A 56 -26.13 -8.50 10.39
N THR A 57 -26.97 -7.90 9.59
CA THR A 57 -28.38 -8.24 9.56
C THR A 57 -28.49 -9.55 8.79
N PRO A 58 -28.86 -10.68 9.43
CA PRO A 58 -29.18 -11.89 8.70
C PRO A 58 -30.39 -11.56 7.81
N GLN A 59 -30.21 -11.53 6.52
CA GLN A 59 -31.35 -11.57 5.59
C GLN A 59 -31.88 -13.00 5.61
N GLU A 60 -33.03 -13.20 6.23
CA GLU A 60 -33.66 -14.51 6.41
C GLU A 60 -33.98 -15.28 5.11
N ASN A 61 -33.72 -14.72 3.92
CA ASN A 61 -34.04 -15.33 2.63
C ASN A 61 -32.96 -15.14 1.55
N ALA A 62 -31.70 -14.90 1.89
CA ALA A 62 -30.65 -14.74 0.91
C ALA A 62 -30.13 -16.09 0.42
N VAL A 63 -30.78 -16.65 -0.54
CA VAL A 63 -30.25 -17.76 -1.35
C VAL A 63 -29.15 -17.20 -2.25
N TYR A 64 -27.87 -17.36 -1.86
CA TYR A 64 -26.66 -17.13 -2.66
C TYR A 64 -26.36 -15.71 -3.14
N ASP A 65 -26.78 -14.66 -2.43
CA ASP A 65 -26.38 -13.31 -2.75
C ASP A 65 -25.02 -12.99 -2.10
N GLU A 66 -24.11 -12.36 -2.88
CA GLU A 66 -22.81 -11.92 -2.38
C GLU A 66 -22.99 -10.93 -1.22
N PRO A 67 -22.24 -11.08 -0.10
CA PRO A 67 -22.35 -10.15 1.02
C PRO A 67 -22.10 -8.71 0.58
N LYS A 68 -23.04 -7.82 0.83
CA LYS A 68 -22.89 -6.39 0.55
C LYS A 68 -22.03 -5.75 1.64
N LEU A 69 -20.99 -5.04 1.20
CA LEU A 69 -20.10 -4.29 2.06
C LEU A 69 -20.68 -2.89 2.32
N PRO A 70 -20.39 -2.28 3.49
CA PRO A 70 -20.51 -0.84 3.62
C PRO A 70 -19.68 -0.16 2.52
N PRO A 71 -20.23 0.86 1.83
CA PRO A 71 -19.64 1.36 0.61
C PRO A 71 -18.29 2.02 0.84
N VAL A 72 -17.32 1.70 -0.03
CA VAL A 72 -16.08 2.47 -0.15
C VAL A 72 -16.26 3.48 -1.27
N GLU A 73 -16.27 4.74 -0.90
CA GLU A 73 -16.51 5.86 -1.82
C GLU A 73 -15.25 6.24 -2.61
N TYR A 74 -15.43 6.59 -3.89
CA TYR A 74 -14.32 6.97 -4.76
C TYR A 74 -13.52 8.15 -4.22
N HIS A 75 -14.20 9.21 -3.78
CA HIS A 75 -13.54 10.41 -3.29
C HIS A 75 -12.66 10.16 -2.06
N ILE A 76 -13.01 9.20 -1.21
CA ILE A 76 -12.20 8.80 -0.05
C ILE A 76 -10.92 8.09 -0.53
N ALA A 77 -11.07 7.12 -1.44
CA ALA A 77 -9.93 6.39 -1.99
C ALA A 77 -8.98 7.31 -2.76
N GLU A 78 -9.51 8.22 -3.57
CA GLU A 78 -8.73 9.21 -4.33
C GLU A 78 -7.99 10.19 -3.41
N ALA A 79 -8.64 10.67 -2.34
CA ALA A 79 -8.01 11.56 -1.37
C ALA A 79 -6.83 10.88 -0.65
N LEU A 80 -6.98 9.63 -0.25
CA LEU A 80 -5.90 8.86 0.38
C LEU A 80 -4.76 8.58 -0.61
N TYR A 81 -5.07 8.23 -1.84
CA TYR A 81 -4.08 8.03 -2.90
C TYR A 81 -3.27 9.32 -3.15
N THR A 82 -3.95 10.45 -3.29
CA THR A 82 -3.32 11.76 -3.48
C THR A 82 -2.45 12.13 -2.26
N LYS A 83 -2.93 11.85 -1.05
CA LYS A 83 -2.17 12.09 0.19
C LYS A 83 -0.87 11.29 0.23
N PHE A 84 -0.89 10.01 -0.14
CA PHE A 84 0.31 9.19 -0.18
C PHE A 84 1.34 9.74 -1.17
N HIS A 85 0.89 10.07 -2.39
CA HIS A 85 1.76 10.70 -3.40
C HIS A 85 2.36 12.02 -2.91
N ALA A 86 1.57 12.86 -2.24
CA ALA A 86 2.04 14.13 -1.70
C ALA A 86 3.08 13.94 -0.59
N VAL A 87 2.89 12.97 0.31
CA VAL A 87 3.84 12.64 1.37
C VAL A 87 5.18 12.20 0.80
N ILE A 88 5.17 11.30 -0.17
CA ILE A 88 6.41 10.77 -0.77
C ILE A 88 7.10 11.83 -1.62
N LYS A 89 6.40 12.44 -2.58
CA LYS A 89 6.98 13.42 -3.51
C LYS A 89 7.38 14.73 -2.82
N GLY A 90 6.69 15.10 -1.75
CA GLY A 90 7.02 16.30 -0.98
C GLY A 90 8.26 16.15 -0.10
N ALA A 91 8.65 14.92 0.24
CA ALA A 91 9.77 14.64 1.14
C ALA A 91 11.04 14.18 0.42
N VAL A 92 10.94 13.75 -0.84
CA VAL A 92 12.06 13.20 -1.60
C VAL A 92 12.33 14.08 -2.84
N ASP A 93 13.48 14.73 -2.84
CA ASP A 93 13.95 15.54 -3.98
C ASP A 93 14.64 14.61 -5.00
N LEU A 94 13.97 14.37 -6.12
CA LEU A 94 14.48 13.50 -7.18
C LEU A 94 15.72 14.09 -7.89
N THR A 95 16.00 15.37 -7.77
CA THR A 95 17.22 15.95 -8.35
C THR A 95 18.49 15.46 -7.68
N VAL A 96 18.36 15.01 -6.41
CA VAL A 96 19.45 14.39 -5.64
C VAL A 96 19.67 12.91 -6.02
N TYR A 97 18.61 12.27 -6.53
CA TYR A 97 18.57 10.83 -6.85
C TYR A 97 18.41 10.60 -8.36
N ASP A 98 19.16 11.34 -9.17
CA ASP A 98 19.14 11.18 -10.64
C ASP A 98 19.91 9.92 -11.06
N THR A 99 19.31 8.76 -10.77
CA THR A 99 19.85 7.44 -11.07
C THR A 99 18.80 6.60 -11.78
N LYS A 100 19.25 5.69 -12.66
CA LYS A 100 18.36 4.78 -13.39
C LYS A 100 17.72 3.75 -12.46
N TYR A 101 18.46 3.31 -11.45
CA TYR A 101 18.05 2.32 -10.48
C TYR A 101 18.04 2.92 -9.07
N ALA A 102 17.24 2.36 -8.18
CA ALA A 102 17.20 2.77 -6.80
C ALA A 102 18.56 2.56 -6.11
N THR A 103 18.93 3.51 -5.27
CA THR A 103 20.13 3.43 -4.44
C THR A 103 19.75 3.19 -2.98
N ARG A 104 20.71 2.75 -2.19
CA ARG A 104 20.52 2.56 -0.75
C ARG A 104 20.06 3.84 -0.06
N GLU A 105 20.63 4.98 -0.46
CA GLU A 105 20.29 6.30 0.08
C GLU A 105 18.84 6.67 -0.24
N LEU A 106 18.36 6.37 -1.45
CA LEU A 106 16.97 6.60 -1.83
C LEU A 106 16.01 5.72 -1.01
N VAL A 107 16.27 4.42 -0.94
CA VAL A 107 15.46 3.46 -0.17
C VAL A 107 15.42 3.88 1.30
N LYS A 108 16.58 4.26 1.87
CA LYS A 108 16.67 4.82 3.21
C LYS A 108 15.82 6.07 3.38
N LYS A 109 15.92 7.01 2.47
CA LYS A 109 15.15 8.26 2.53
C LYS A 109 13.65 8.00 2.53
N VAL A 110 13.17 7.11 1.66
CA VAL A 110 11.75 6.71 1.62
C VAL A 110 11.35 6.02 2.94
N SER A 111 12.17 5.12 3.45
CA SER A 111 11.95 4.47 4.74
C SER A 111 11.85 5.48 5.89
N ASP A 112 12.76 6.46 5.95
CA ASP A 112 12.72 7.52 6.97
C ASP A 112 11.42 8.34 6.89
N VAL A 113 10.93 8.63 5.68
CA VAL A 113 9.65 9.33 5.47
C VAL A 113 8.48 8.53 6.05
N ILE A 114 8.43 7.23 5.77
CA ILE A 114 7.39 6.33 6.31
C ILE A 114 7.46 6.30 7.85
N TRP A 115 8.64 6.03 8.40
CA TRP A 115 8.84 5.93 9.85
C TRP A 115 8.52 7.23 10.60
N ASN A 116 8.86 8.38 10.05
CA ASN A 116 8.58 9.68 10.68
C ASN A 116 7.08 9.98 10.81
N SER A 117 6.26 9.33 10.01
CA SER A 117 4.79 9.47 10.04
C SER A 117 4.11 8.46 10.97
N LEU A 118 4.82 7.41 11.41
CA LEU A 118 4.23 6.38 12.28
C LEU A 118 4.15 6.83 13.72
N THR A 119 3.05 6.45 14.39
CA THR A 119 2.95 6.58 15.84
C THR A 119 3.92 5.60 16.51
N ARG A 120 4.63 6.06 17.55
CA ARG A 120 5.67 5.28 18.24
C ARG A 120 5.16 4.11 19.08
N SER A 121 3.90 3.74 18.97
CA SER A 121 3.35 2.59 19.69
C SER A 121 3.69 1.30 18.96
N TYR A 122 4.23 0.35 19.69
CA TYR A 122 4.56 -0.98 19.19
C TYR A 122 3.26 -1.81 19.02
N TYR A 123 2.93 -2.17 17.79
CA TYR A 123 1.69 -2.87 17.45
C TYR A 123 1.93 -4.26 16.83
N LYS A 124 2.98 -4.95 17.27
CA LYS A 124 3.45 -6.20 16.65
C LYS A 124 2.37 -7.27 16.44
N ASP A 125 1.36 -7.28 17.30
CA ASP A 125 0.36 -8.35 17.33
C ASP A 125 -1.06 -7.89 16.98
N ARG A 126 -1.23 -6.76 16.28
CA ARG A 126 -2.55 -6.29 15.85
C ARG A 126 -2.79 -6.61 14.39
N ALA A 127 -3.92 -7.27 14.11
CA ALA A 127 -4.42 -7.45 12.75
C ALA A 127 -4.73 -6.10 12.06
N HIS A 128 -4.76 -6.10 10.74
CA HIS A 128 -5.19 -4.97 9.91
C HIS A 128 -4.26 -3.75 9.87
N LEU A 129 -2.95 -3.95 10.11
CA LEU A 129 -1.94 -2.88 10.08
C LEU A 129 -0.95 -3.00 8.90
N GLN A 130 -1.33 -3.69 7.83
CA GLN A 130 -0.43 -3.94 6.69
C GLN A 130 -0.67 -3.01 5.50
N SER A 131 -1.84 -2.38 5.42
CA SER A 131 -2.22 -1.58 4.28
C SER A 131 -1.81 -0.12 4.38
N LEU A 132 -1.64 0.53 3.23
CA LEU A 132 -1.48 1.99 3.18
C LEU A 132 -2.72 2.74 3.68
N TYR A 133 -3.89 2.11 3.68
CA TYR A 133 -5.08 2.66 4.33
C TYR A 133 -4.84 2.88 5.83
N SER A 134 -4.29 1.88 6.52
CA SER A 134 -3.92 1.99 7.94
C SER A 134 -2.84 3.06 8.18
N TYR A 135 -1.84 3.13 7.32
CA TYR A 135 -0.80 4.17 7.34
C TYR A 135 -1.39 5.57 7.22
N LEU A 136 -2.28 5.79 6.27
CA LEU A 136 -2.82 7.11 5.93
C LEU A 136 -3.94 7.59 6.86
N THR A 137 -4.67 6.68 7.50
CA THR A 137 -5.79 6.99 8.38
C THR A 137 -5.46 6.91 9.87
N ALA A 138 -4.50 6.05 10.24
CA ALA A 138 -4.17 5.78 11.64
C ALA A 138 -2.68 5.93 11.99
N ASN A 139 -1.82 6.19 11.01
CA ASN A 139 -0.36 6.25 11.15
C ASN A 139 0.24 4.98 11.80
N LYS A 140 -0.25 3.81 11.40
CA LYS A 140 0.11 2.50 11.95
C LYS A 140 0.45 1.53 10.84
N LEU A 141 1.58 0.84 10.98
CA LEU A 141 1.98 -0.29 10.14
C LEU A 141 2.67 -1.35 10.99
N ASP A 142 2.53 -2.62 10.61
CA ASP A 142 3.40 -3.69 11.05
C ASP A 142 4.67 -3.77 10.17
N CYS A 143 5.52 -4.77 10.40
CA CYS A 143 6.77 -4.92 9.64
C CYS A 143 6.53 -5.13 8.14
N TYR A 144 5.53 -5.93 7.76
CA TYR A 144 5.15 -6.14 6.35
C TYR A 144 4.64 -4.86 5.71
N GLY A 145 3.78 -4.14 6.42
CA GLY A 145 3.23 -2.86 5.98
C GLY A 145 4.31 -1.79 5.78
N VAL A 146 5.33 -1.74 6.64
CA VAL A 146 6.47 -0.81 6.48
C VAL A 146 7.25 -1.15 5.22
N ALA A 147 7.65 -2.42 5.03
CA ALA A 147 8.40 -2.83 3.85
C ALA A 147 7.60 -2.59 2.57
N PHE A 148 6.30 -2.93 2.55
CA PHE A 148 5.42 -2.64 1.43
C PHE A 148 5.29 -1.13 1.15
N ALA A 149 5.14 -0.30 2.18
CA ALA A 149 5.02 1.15 2.02
C ALA A 149 6.28 1.77 1.40
N VAL A 150 7.46 1.25 1.74
CA VAL A 150 8.73 1.68 1.13
C VAL A 150 8.76 1.33 -0.36
N VAL A 151 8.38 0.09 -0.73
CA VAL A 151 8.30 -0.34 -2.14
C VAL A 151 7.31 0.53 -2.91
N ALA A 152 6.09 0.73 -2.40
CA ALA A 152 5.09 1.59 -3.02
C ALA A 152 5.56 3.04 -3.15
N GLY A 153 6.26 3.57 -2.15
CA GLY A 153 6.86 4.90 -2.18
C GLY A 153 7.92 5.04 -3.27
N CYS A 154 8.79 4.05 -3.42
CA CYS A 154 9.77 4.02 -4.52
C CYS A 154 9.08 3.94 -5.89
N GLN A 155 8.02 3.15 -6.03
CA GLN A 155 7.22 3.11 -7.26
C GLN A 155 6.60 4.48 -7.60
N VAL A 156 6.08 5.22 -6.61
CA VAL A 156 5.55 6.59 -6.78
C VAL A 156 6.61 7.55 -7.33
N LEU A 157 7.88 7.34 -6.95
CA LEU A 157 9.02 8.12 -7.43
C LEU A 157 9.53 7.66 -8.81
N GLY A 158 8.98 6.58 -9.38
CA GLY A 158 9.34 6.05 -10.68
C GLY A 158 10.37 4.92 -10.68
N PHE A 159 10.82 4.46 -9.51
CA PHE A 159 11.75 3.35 -9.38
C PHE A 159 11.00 2.01 -9.38
N LYS A 160 11.22 1.23 -10.44
CA LYS A 160 10.54 -0.05 -10.68
C LYS A 160 11.36 -1.26 -10.26
N ASP A 161 12.60 -1.05 -9.89
CA ASP A 161 13.56 -2.06 -9.46
C ASP A 161 13.52 -2.32 -7.95
N VAL A 162 12.57 -1.73 -7.24
CA VAL A 162 12.39 -1.92 -5.79
C VAL A 162 11.24 -2.89 -5.55
N HIS A 163 11.52 -4.00 -4.89
CA HIS A 163 10.57 -5.08 -4.66
C HIS A 163 10.52 -5.51 -3.20
N LEU A 164 9.37 -6.06 -2.82
CA LEU A 164 9.19 -6.68 -1.51
C LEU A 164 9.76 -8.09 -1.52
N ALA A 165 10.59 -8.38 -0.54
CA ALA A 165 11.02 -9.74 -0.23
C ALA A 165 10.42 -10.16 1.12
N MET A 166 10.01 -11.41 1.22
CA MET A 166 9.35 -11.94 2.41
C MET A 166 9.83 -13.35 2.73
N SER A 167 9.94 -13.64 4.02
CA SER A 167 9.97 -14.98 4.57
C SER A 167 8.70 -15.26 5.37
N GLU A 168 8.64 -16.37 6.06
CA GLU A 168 7.49 -16.78 6.86
C GLU A 168 7.12 -15.76 7.96
N ASP A 169 8.12 -15.10 8.54
CA ASP A 169 7.96 -14.21 9.69
C ASP A 169 8.61 -12.82 9.51
N HIS A 170 9.14 -12.53 8.32
CA HIS A 170 9.89 -11.30 8.08
C HIS A 170 9.67 -10.75 6.68
N ALA A 171 9.82 -9.42 6.53
CA ALA A 171 9.77 -8.72 5.25
C ALA A 171 10.89 -7.67 5.16
N TRP A 172 11.47 -7.54 3.98
CA TRP A 172 12.52 -6.56 3.68
C TRP A 172 12.39 -6.06 2.23
N VAL A 173 13.28 -5.20 1.81
CA VAL A 173 13.28 -4.62 0.47
C VAL A 173 14.50 -5.12 -0.31
N VAL A 174 14.28 -5.51 -1.58
CA VAL A 174 15.34 -5.78 -2.56
C VAL A 174 15.28 -4.73 -3.66
N TYR A 175 16.43 -4.33 -4.21
CA TYR A 175 16.50 -3.27 -5.21
C TYR A 175 17.82 -3.35 -6.02
N GLY A 176 17.97 -2.42 -6.97
CA GLY A 176 19.14 -2.33 -7.82
C GLY A 176 18.97 -3.03 -9.17
N GLU A 177 19.89 -2.80 -10.09
CA GLU A 177 19.83 -3.29 -11.47
C GLU A 177 19.59 -4.81 -11.57
N ASP A 178 20.29 -5.57 -10.74
CA ASP A 178 20.20 -7.03 -10.71
C ASP A 178 19.26 -7.56 -9.62
N GLY A 179 18.60 -6.68 -8.84
CA GLY A 179 17.76 -7.06 -7.72
C GLY A 179 18.51 -7.80 -6.61
N THR A 180 19.82 -7.57 -6.48
CA THR A 180 20.68 -8.27 -5.50
C THR A 180 20.94 -7.48 -4.24
N GLU A 181 20.70 -6.17 -4.28
CA GLU A 181 20.83 -5.32 -3.10
C GLU A 181 19.66 -5.47 -2.16
N THR A 182 19.92 -5.46 -0.86
CA THR A 182 18.90 -5.60 0.16
C THR A 182 18.93 -4.45 1.17
N ALA A 183 17.77 -4.10 1.70
CA ALA A 183 17.64 -3.14 2.78
C ALA A 183 16.65 -3.64 3.82
N GLU A 184 17.11 -3.70 5.06
CA GLU A 184 16.26 -3.88 6.22
C GLU A 184 15.60 -2.53 6.56
N VAL A 185 14.27 -2.47 6.43
CA VAL A 185 13.50 -1.24 6.62
C VAL A 185 12.50 -1.32 7.76
N THR A 186 12.38 -2.48 8.39
CA THR A 186 11.36 -2.74 9.42
C THR A 186 11.81 -2.37 10.84
N TRP A 187 13.07 -1.93 11.01
CA TRP A 187 13.61 -1.47 12.27
C TRP A 187 14.09 -0.02 12.17
N HIS A 188 13.52 0.86 12.94
CA HIS A 188 13.92 2.27 12.97
C HIS A 188 15.35 2.40 13.53
N GLY A 189 16.26 2.94 12.71
CA GLY A 189 17.64 3.25 13.12
C GLY A 189 18.68 2.15 12.92
N MET A 190 18.30 0.93 12.51
CA MET A 190 19.25 -0.15 12.25
C MET A 190 19.43 -0.40 10.75
N TRP A 191 20.33 0.36 10.14
CA TRP A 191 20.82 0.07 8.79
C TRP A 191 22.04 -0.84 8.91
N VAL A 192 21.81 -2.14 8.98
CA VAL A 192 22.90 -3.11 9.01
C VAL A 192 23.50 -3.20 7.61
N LYS A 193 24.81 -2.98 7.50
CA LYS A 193 25.57 -3.35 6.30
C LYS A 193 25.62 -4.89 6.26
N SER A 194 24.92 -5.50 5.32
CA SER A 194 25.18 -6.88 4.91
C SER A 194 26.37 -6.94 4.00
#